data_060a56d8fc55d5b5081cd26fdad3f972
#
_entry.id   060a56d8fc55d5b5081cd26fdad3f972
#
_cell.length_a   1.000
_cell.length_b   1.000
_cell.length_c   1.000
_cell.angle_alpha   90.00
_cell.angle_beta   90.00
_cell.angle_gamma   90.00
#
_symmetry.space_group_name_H-M   'P 1'
#
loop_
_entity.id
_entity.type
_entity.pdbx_description
1 polymer ?
#
loop_
_entity_poly.entity_id
_entity_poly.type
_entity_poly.pdbx_seq_one_letter_code
_entity_poly.pdbx_strand_id
1 'polypeptide(L)'
;MWPGAELTYLLKIEHPIIQAPMAGSTNPELVGAVSNAGGLGSHGCARMSAAELIDTAKQTRVITDKPFNLNFFAHEEPAETPKEDAMVESLLADNYVQRGIGEQPEKHKALYDPVDEN
;
A
#
# COMPACT_ATOMS: atom_id res chain seq x y z
N MET A 1 -12.18 -3.75 -29.17
CA MET A 1 -11.63 -4.96 -28.50
C MET A 1 -10.23 -4.61 -28.04
N TRP A 2 -9.90 -4.83 -26.77
CA TRP A 2 -8.57 -4.56 -26.23
C TRP A 2 -7.57 -5.55 -26.84
N PRO A 3 -6.36 -5.12 -27.25
CA PRO A 3 -5.34 -6.03 -27.75
C PRO A 3 -4.78 -6.86 -26.59
N GLY A 4 -4.91 -8.17 -26.65
CA GLY A 4 -4.44 -9.13 -25.65
C GLY A 4 -5.47 -9.40 -24.54
N ALA A 5 -6.02 -10.60 -24.52
CA ALA A 5 -7.00 -11.03 -23.53
C ALA A 5 -6.35 -11.75 -22.32
N GLU A 6 -5.04 -11.92 -22.31
CA GLU A 6 -4.32 -12.72 -21.30
C GLU A 6 -4.52 -12.19 -19.89
N LEU A 7 -4.35 -10.88 -19.68
CA LEU A 7 -4.51 -10.24 -18.38
C LEU A 7 -5.96 -10.34 -17.87
N THR A 8 -6.93 -10.05 -18.73
CA THR A 8 -8.35 -10.10 -18.37
C THR A 8 -8.80 -11.53 -18.06
N TYR A 9 -8.28 -12.50 -18.79
CA TYR A 9 -8.54 -13.92 -18.53
C TYR A 9 -7.90 -14.36 -17.19
N LEU A 10 -6.63 -13.99 -16.94
CA LEU A 10 -5.92 -14.34 -15.71
C LEU A 10 -6.60 -13.76 -14.47
N LEU A 11 -6.98 -12.49 -14.52
CA LEU A 11 -7.57 -11.77 -13.39
C LEU A 11 -9.09 -11.92 -13.32
N LYS A 12 -9.72 -12.56 -14.34
CA LYS A 12 -11.18 -12.70 -14.45
C LYS A 12 -11.92 -11.36 -14.41
N ILE A 13 -11.38 -10.37 -15.13
CA ILE A 13 -11.93 -9.02 -15.28
C ILE A 13 -12.35 -8.78 -16.75
N GLU A 14 -13.21 -7.81 -16.99
CA GLU A 14 -13.73 -7.50 -18.34
C GLU A 14 -12.82 -6.52 -19.09
N HIS A 15 -12.21 -5.59 -18.35
CA HIS A 15 -11.35 -4.55 -18.88
C HIS A 15 -9.93 -4.68 -18.30
N PRO A 16 -8.86 -4.48 -19.09
CA PRO A 16 -7.48 -4.53 -18.60
C PRO A 16 -7.13 -3.25 -17.81
N ILE A 17 -7.94 -2.95 -16.81
CA ILE A 17 -7.84 -1.77 -15.96
C ILE A 17 -7.70 -2.23 -14.51
N ILE A 18 -6.62 -1.82 -13.87
CA ILE A 18 -6.37 -2.07 -12.45
C ILE A 18 -6.36 -0.71 -11.75
N GLN A 19 -7.25 -0.52 -10.78
CA GLN A 19 -7.21 0.65 -9.92
C GLN A 19 -6.01 0.52 -8.97
N ALA A 20 -5.18 1.56 -8.90
CA ALA A 20 -4.01 1.58 -8.04
C ALA A 20 -4.40 1.42 -6.56
N PRO A 21 -3.73 0.53 -5.79
CA PRO A 21 -3.92 0.46 -4.36
C PRO A 21 -3.36 1.72 -3.69
N MET A 22 -4.18 2.41 -2.90
CA MET A 22 -3.81 3.67 -2.25
C MET A 22 -4.14 3.58 -0.76
N ALA A 23 -3.12 3.33 0.07
CA ALA A 23 -3.30 3.24 1.52
C ALA A 23 -3.90 4.54 2.08
N GLY A 24 -4.97 4.42 2.85
CA GLY A 24 -5.71 5.55 3.42
C GLY A 24 -6.65 6.29 2.45
N SER A 25 -6.64 5.97 1.16
CA SER A 25 -7.50 6.62 0.15
C SER A 25 -8.45 5.66 -0.55
N THR A 26 -8.22 4.35 -0.49
CA THR A 26 -9.14 3.34 -1.00
C THR A 26 -10.07 2.86 0.11
N ASN A 27 -11.36 2.74 -0.22
CA ASN A 27 -12.39 2.20 0.66
C ASN A 27 -13.16 1.08 -0.06
N PRO A 28 -13.97 0.28 0.66
CA PRO A 28 -14.76 -0.80 0.07
C PRO A 28 -15.67 -0.37 -1.08
N GLU A 29 -16.24 0.83 -1.00
CA GLU A 29 -17.16 1.36 -2.02
C GLU A 29 -16.42 1.61 -3.34
N LEU A 30 -15.24 2.25 -3.31
CA LEU A 30 -14.44 2.48 -4.51
C LEU A 30 -13.99 1.17 -5.14
N VAL A 31 -13.44 0.28 -4.34
CA VAL A 31 -12.93 -1.03 -4.80
C VAL A 31 -14.05 -1.87 -5.40
N GLY A 32 -15.19 -1.93 -4.71
CA GLY A 32 -16.38 -2.65 -5.19
C GLY A 32 -16.94 -2.05 -6.48
N ALA A 33 -17.01 -0.72 -6.59
CA ALA A 33 -17.49 -0.03 -7.78
C ALA A 33 -16.60 -0.31 -9.01
N VAL A 34 -15.27 -0.25 -8.85
CA VAL A 34 -14.33 -0.56 -9.94
C VAL A 34 -14.46 -2.02 -10.37
N SER A 35 -14.55 -2.95 -9.41
CA SER A 35 -14.72 -4.37 -9.72
C SER A 35 -16.05 -4.65 -10.43
N ASN A 36 -17.15 -4.03 -10.00
CA ASN A 36 -18.45 -4.14 -10.64
C ASN A 36 -18.48 -3.53 -12.05
N ALA A 37 -17.65 -2.52 -12.30
CA ALA A 37 -17.47 -1.92 -13.62
C ALA A 37 -16.56 -2.75 -14.56
N GLY A 38 -16.11 -3.94 -14.13
CA GLY A 38 -15.32 -4.86 -14.94
C GLY A 38 -13.81 -4.66 -14.89
N GLY A 39 -13.30 -3.75 -14.04
CA GLY A 39 -11.88 -3.61 -13.72
C GLY A 39 -11.46 -4.46 -12.52
N LEU A 40 -10.24 -4.26 -12.02
CA LEU A 40 -9.75 -4.81 -10.77
C LEU A 40 -9.64 -3.68 -9.72
N GLY A 41 -10.58 -3.63 -8.79
CA GLY A 41 -10.48 -2.78 -7.63
C GLY A 41 -9.36 -3.24 -6.69
N SER A 42 -8.62 -2.33 -6.05
CA SER A 42 -7.46 -2.70 -5.22
C SER A 42 -7.42 -1.89 -3.92
N HIS A 43 -7.30 -2.60 -2.79
CA HIS A 43 -7.02 -2.01 -1.49
C HIS A 43 -5.52 -1.90 -1.22
N GLY A 44 -5.06 -0.76 -0.69
CA GLY A 44 -3.73 -0.63 -0.12
C GLY A 44 -3.73 -1.06 1.34
N CYS A 45 -3.27 -2.29 1.61
CA CYS A 45 -3.42 -2.95 2.92
C CYS A 45 -2.15 -2.93 3.79
N ALA A 46 -1.07 -2.31 3.32
CA ALA A 46 0.23 -2.36 3.99
C ALA A 46 0.23 -1.86 5.46
N ARG A 47 -0.79 -1.12 5.87
CA ARG A 47 -0.90 -0.54 7.22
C ARG A 47 -2.07 -1.10 8.03
N MET A 48 -2.74 -2.11 7.51
CA MET A 48 -3.91 -2.72 8.17
C MET A 48 -3.47 -3.84 9.09
N SER A 49 -4.04 -3.89 10.28
CA SER A 49 -4.01 -5.08 11.13
C SER A 49 -4.82 -6.22 10.50
N ALA A 50 -4.60 -7.43 10.94
CA ALA A 50 -5.34 -8.60 10.47
C ALA A 50 -6.88 -8.43 10.65
N ALA A 51 -7.31 -7.81 11.76
CA ALA A 51 -8.73 -7.55 12.01
C ALA A 51 -9.32 -6.55 11.03
N GLU A 52 -8.63 -5.43 10.76
CA GLU A 52 -9.04 -4.42 9.78
C GLU A 52 -9.07 -4.99 8.36
N LEU A 53 -8.09 -5.83 8.01
CA LEU A 53 -8.04 -6.50 6.72
C LEU A 53 -9.26 -7.41 6.49
N ILE A 54 -9.58 -8.24 7.49
CA ILE A 54 -10.74 -9.14 7.43
C ILE A 54 -12.04 -8.34 7.30
N ASP A 55 -12.18 -7.25 8.06
CA ASP A 55 -13.37 -6.41 8.02
C ASP A 55 -13.50 -5.70 6.66
N THR A 56 -12.43 -5.08 6.17
CA THR A 56 -12.38 -4.44 4.85
C THR A 56 -12.73 -5.42 3.72
N ALA A 57 -12.18 -6.64 3.75
CA ALA A 57 -12.50 -7.67 2.77
C ALA A 57 -13.97 -8.08 2.82
N LYS A 58 -14.56 -8.23 4.03
CA LYS A 58 -15.98 -8.54 4.20
C LYS A 58 -16.87 -7.41 3.68
N GLN A 59 -16.56 -6.16 4.02
CA GLN A 59 -17.32 -5.00 3.54
C GLN A 59 -17.28 -4.90 2.01
N THR A 60 -16.12 -5.10 1.40
CA THR A 60 -15.98 -5.14 -0.06
C THR A 60 -16.79 -6.27 -0.67
N ARG A 61 -16.79 -7.45 -0.04
CA ARG A 61 -17.52 -8.62 -0.54
C ARG A 61 -19.05 -8.46 -0.44
N VAL A 62 -19.55 -7.60 0.43
CA VAL A 62 -20.99 -7.22 0.45
C VAL A 62 -21.36 -6.39 -0.79
N ILE A 63 -20.43 -5.61 -1.34
CA ILE A 63 -20.66 -4.71 -2.49
C ILE A 63 -20.47 -5.43 -3.82
N THR A 64 -19.51 -6.40 -3.89
CA THR A 64 -19.16 -7.08 -5.14
C THR A 64 -18.87 -8.56 -4.94
N ASP A 65 -19.32 -9.38 -5.88
CA ASP A 65 -18.91 -10.79 -6.04
C ASP A 65 -17.71 -10.95 -7.00
N LYS A 66 -17.33 -9.86 -7.67
CA LYS A 66 -16.24 -9.83 -8.64
C LYS A 66 -14.85 -9.89 -7.96
N PRO A 67 -13.79 -10.20 -8.72
CA PRO A 67 -12.43 -10.14 -8.20
C PRO A 67 -12.04 -8.75 -7.72
N PHE A 68 -11.30 -8.68 -6.62
CA PHE A 68 -10.60 -7.49 -6.15
C PHE A 68 -9.24 -7.89 -5.56
N ASN A 69 -8.34 -6.93 -5.45
CA ASN A 69 -6.98 -7.11 -4.97
C ASN A 69 -6.79 -6.52 -3.56
N LEU A 70 -6.04 -7.24 -2.73
CA LEU A 70 -5.49 -6.77 -1.46
C LEU A 70 -3.98 -6.67 -1.63
N ASN A 71 -3.44 -5.46 -1.55
CA ASN A 71 -2.04 -5.17 -1.83
C ASN A 71 -1.24 -4.97 -0.55
N PHE A 72 -0.13 -5.67 -0.43
CA PHE A 72 0.82 -5.61 0.67
C PHE A 72 2.21 -5.24 0.18
N PHE A 73 3.05 -4.75 1.07
CA PHE A 73 4.48 -4.66 0.82
C PHE A 73 5.13 -6.03 1.06
N ALA A 74 6.03 -6.39 0.16
CA ALA A 74 6.80 -7.64 0.22
C ALA A 74 8.28 -7.33 -0.09
N HIS A 75 8.81 -6.27 0.52
CA HIS A 75 10.21 -5.89 0.39
C HIS A 75 11.01 -6.50 1.56
N GLU A 76 12.28 -6.75 1.33
CA GLU A 76 13.22 -7.07 2.40
C GLU A 76 13.53 -5.81 3.21
N GLU A 77 13.80 -5.97 4.50
CA GLU A 77 14.30 -4.86 5.30
C GLU A 77 15.61 -4.33 4.71
N PRO A 78 15.76 -2.99 4.57
CA PRO A 78 17.01 -2.43 4.11
C PRO A 78 18.12 -2.75 5.11
N ALA A 79 19.30 -3.09 4.59
CA ALA A 79 20.47 -3.26 5.43
C ALA A 79 20.77 -1.96 6.21
N GLU A 80 21.13 -2.10 7.48
CA GLU A 80 21.56 -0.94 8.26
C GLU A 80 22.84 -0.34 7.66
N THR A 81 22.81 0.96 7.42
CA THR A 81 23.93 1.75 6.89
C THR A 81 24.35 2.86 7.86
N PRO A 82 24.95 2.52 9.03
CA PRO A 82 25.15 3.49 10.12
C PRO A 82 26.00 4.71 9.71
N LYS A 83 26.92 4.57 8.73
CA LYS A 83 27.74 5.67 8.24
C LYS A 83 26.96 6.64 7.36
N GLU A 84 26.11 6.12 6.51
CA GLU A 84 25.23 6.90 5.63
C GLU A 84 24.14 7.57 6.43
N ASP A 85 23.56 6.88 7.42
CA ASP A 85 22.60 7.42 8.36
C ASP A 85 23.20 8.63 9.12
N ALA A 86 24.40 8.50 9.68
CA ALA A 86 25.07 9.60 10.40
C ALA A 86 25.34 10.81 9.47
N MET A 87 25.67 10.56 8.21
CA MET A 87 25.84 11.65 7.23
C MET A 87 24.51 12.37 6.95
N VAL A 88 23.42 11.62 6.76
CA VAL A 88 22.08 12.18 6.54
C VAL A 88 21.60 12.94 7.76
N GLU A 89 21.80 12.40 8.98
CA GLU A 89 21.47 13.06 10.23
C GLU A 89 22.19 14.40 10.36
N SER A 90 23.50 14.47 10.04
CA SER A 90 24.26 15.71 10.05
C SER A 90 23.72 16.75 9.05
N LEU A 91 23.41 16.33 7.83
CA LEU A 91 22.82 17.21 6.81
C LEU A 91 21.43 17.73 7.21
N LEU A 92 20.63 16.90 7.85
CA LEU A 92 19.31 17.28 8.33
C LEU A 92 19.41 18.25 9.52
N ALA A 93 20.35 18.05 10.45
CA ALA A 93 20.53 18.92 11.61
C ALA A 93 20.70 20.39 11.21
N ASP A 94 21.57 20.66 10.21
CA ASP A 94 21.78 22.00 9.68
C ASP A 94 20.51 22.63 9.13
N ASN A 95 19.70 21.84 8.42
CA ASN A 95 18.42 22.30 7.87
C ASN A 95 17.40 22.60 8.97
N TYR A 96 17.34 21.79 10.03
CA TYR A 96 16.44 22.02 11.18
C TYR A 96 16.77 23.33 11.89
N VAL A 97 18.06 23.57 12.13
CA VAL A 97 18.54 24.83 12.74
C VAL A 97 18.23 26.04 11.84
N GLN A 98 18.57 25.98 10.54
CA GLN A 98 18.35 27.10 9.61
C GLN A 98 16.88 27.45 9.41
N ARG A 99 16.00 26.47 9.49
CA ARG A 99 14.55 26.65 9.27
C ARG A 99 13.76 26.86 10.56
N GLY A 100 14.38 26.73 11.73
CA GLY A 100 13.71 26.85 13.02
C GLY A 100 12.61 25.80 13.24
N ILE A 101 12.79 24.58 12.72
CA ILE A 101 11.76 23.51 12.78
C ILE A 101 11.74 22.81 14.16
N GLY A 102 12.68 23.12 15.05
CA GLY A 102 12.84 22.47 16.34
C GLY A 102 13.96 21.42 16.34
N GLU A 103 13.90 20.48 17.27
CA GLU A 103 14.88 19.39 17.36
C GLU A 103 14.66 18.34 16.28
N GLN A 104 15.74 17.74 15.79
CA GLN A 104 15.68 16.62 14.87
C GLN A 104 15.00 15.44 15.57
N PRO A 105 14.03 14.75 14.93
CA PRO A 105 13.38 13.61 15.56
C PRO A 105 14.37 12.47 15.81
N GLU A 106 14.16 11.75 16.90
CA GLU A 106 14.93 10.53 17.18
C GLU A 106 14.78 9.52 16.05
N LYS A 107 15.82 8.72 15.83
CA LYS A 107 15.81 7.64 14.85
C LYS A 107 14.70 6.65 15.18
N HIS A 108 13.70 6.56 14.32
CA HIS A 108 12.63 5.57 14.46
C HIS A 108 13.08 4.22 13.90
N LYS A 109 12.70 3.14 14.60
CA LYS A 109 12.68 1.81 13.97
C LYS A 109 11.79 1.82 12.75
N ALA A 110 12.08 0.96 11.77
CA ALA A 110 11.22 0.77 10.60
C ALA A 110 9.75 0.67 11.04
N LEU A 111 8.90 1.47 10.41
CA LEU A 111 7.49 1.62 10.80
C LEU A 111 6.65 0.36 10.56
N TYR A 112 7.18 -0.62 9.83
CA TYR A 112 6.47 -1.84 9.44
C TYR A 112 7.45 -3.00 9.35
N ASP A 113 7.20 -4.06 10.11
CA ASP A 113 7.73 -5.37 9.77
C ASP A 113 7.03 -5.84 8.48
N PRO A 114 7.78 -6.18 7.43
CA PRO A 114 7.17 -6.77 6.25
C PRO A 114 6.66 -8.16 6.63
N VAL A 115 5.35 -8.33 6.62
CA VAL A 115 4.65 -9.60 6.83
C VAL A 115 5.17 -10.39 8.03
N ASP A 116 4.51 -10.21 9.17
CA ASP A 116 4.71 -11.06 10.34
C ASP A 116 4.55 -12.53 9.95
N GLU A 117 5.57 -13.36 10.12
CA GLU A 117 5.57 -14.78 9.76
C GLU A 117 4.71 -15.66 10.73
N ASN A 118 3.81 -15.02 11.51
CA ASN A 118 2.92 -15.72 12.46
C ASN A 118 1.49 -15.88 11.94
#